data_1d5c633004fffb7b5a8b5492dabdde17
#
_entry.id   1d5c633004fffb7b5a8b5492dabdde17
#
_cell.length_a   1.000
_cell.length_b   1.000
_cell.length_c   1.000
_cell.angle_alpha   90.00
_cell.angle_beta   90.00
_cell.angle_gamma   90.00
#
_symmetry.space_group_name_H-M   'P 1'
#
loop_
_entity.id
_entity.type
_entity.pdbx_description
1 polymer ?
#
loop_
_entity_poly.entity_id
_entity_poly.type
_entity_poly.pdbx_seq_one_letter_code
_entity_poly.pdbx_strand_id
1 'polypeptide(L)'
;MSVIFAHRTAVALFSFCAITLLPSTGPAMASDVTFTIRNNHPNAVRVELYSQDRSYVWPGKGKDFYLDDGEAREMSLACEEGEQICYGAWVDGDEDTYWGVGPNNAESCDDCCYVCEGGSTEEIVLEE
;
A
#
# COMPACT_ATOMS: atom_id res chain seq x y z
N MET A 1 -57.09 -53.75 -39.70
CA MET A 1 -56.43 -53.70 -38.41
C MET A 1 -55.28 -52.72 -38.54
N SER A 2 -55.51 -51.49 -38.04
CA SER A 2 -54.45 -50.45 -38.06
C SER A 2 -53.86 -50.38 -36.65
N VAL A 3 -52.55 -50.63 -36.56
CA VAL A 3 -51.81 -50.50 -35.31
C VAL A 3 -51.17 -49.11 -35.31
N ILE A 4 -51.60 -48.24 -34.38
CA ILE A 4 -51.04 -46.90 -34.20
C ILE A 4 -49.93 -47.01 -33.17
N PHE A 5 -48.69 -46.82 -33.61
CA PHE A 5 -47.54 -46.69 -32.72
C PHE A 5 -47.43 -45.23 -32.24
N ALA A 6 -47.71 -45.01 -30.98
CA ALA A 6 -47.49 -43.71 -30.33
C ALA A 6 -46.00 -43.58 -29.97
N HIS A 7 -45.31 -42.69 -30.64
CA HIS A 7 -43.93 -42.28 -30.28
C HIS A 7 -44.03 -41.31 -29.09
N ARG A 8 -43.53 -41.73 -27.93
CA ARG A 8 -43.30 -40.85 -26.79
C ARG A 8 -41.91 -40.22 -26.93
N THR A 9 -41.87 -38.99 -27.32
CA THR A 9 -40.68 -38.17 -27.26
C THR A 9 -40.43 -37.74 -25.81
N ALA A 10 -39.37 -38.30 -25.21
CA ALA A 10 -38.87 -37.83 -23.90
C ALA A 10 -38.05 -36.56 -24.11
N VAL A 11 -38.52 -35.43 -23.63
CA VAL A 11 -37.77 -34.18 -23.58
C VAL A 11 -36.92 -34.21 -22.32
N ALA A 12 -35.62 -34.38 -22.49
CA ALA A 12 -34.66 -34.26 -21.41
C ALA A 12 -34.38 -32.77 -21.15
N LEU A 13 -34.90 -32.27 -20.01
CA LEU A 13 -34.58 -30.95 -19.49
C LEU A 13 -33.16 -30.98 -18.88
N PHE A 14 -32.17 -30.49 -19.61
CA PHE A 14 -30.87 -30.22 -19.05
C PHE A 14 -30.96 -28.95 -18.19
N SER A 15 -30.99 -29.12 -16.86
CA SER A 15 -30.86 -28.04 -15.91
C SER A 15 -29.41 -27.60 -15.86
N PHE A 16 -29.10 -26.48 -16.52
CA PHE A 16 -27.81 -25.82 -16.40
C PHE A 16 -27.75 -25.15 -15.02
N CYS A 17 -27.04 -25.79 -14.10
CA CYS A 17 -26.68 -25.18 -12.82
C CYS A 17 -25.55 -24.17 -13.08
N ALA A 18 -25.90 -22.89 -13.23
CA ALA A 18 -24.91 -21.82 -13.33
C ALA A 18 -24.28 -21.64 -11.94
N ILE A 19 -23.05 -22.15 -11.79
CA ILE A 19 -22.24 -21.89 -10.60
C ILE A 19 -21.71 -20.46 -10.72
N THR A 20 -22.37 -19.53 -10.06
CA THR A 20 -21.87 -18.17 -9.90
C THR A 20 -20.75 -18.19 -8.87
N LEU A 21 -19.50 -18.15 -9.35
CA LEU A 21 -18.33 -17.90 -8.52
C LEU A 21 -18.39 -16.43 -8.05
N LEU A 22 -18.86 -16.22 -6.83
CA LEU A 22 -18.75 -14.94 -6.16
C LEU A 22 -17.28 -14.72 -5.79
N PRO A 23 -16.68 -13.60 -6.16
CA PRO A 23 -15.34 -13.28 -5.67
C PRO A 23 -15.45 -13.10 -4.15
N SER A 24 -14.76 -13.95 -3.40
CA SER A 24 -14.65 -13.78 -1.96
C SER A 24 -13.67 -12.64 -1.70
N THR A 25 -14.20 -11.44 -1.53
CA THR A 25 -13.44 -10.32 -0.96
C THR A 25 -13.30 -10.60 0.54
N GLY A 26 -12.18 -11.26 0.91
CA GLY A 26 -11.82 -11.39 2.31
C GLY A 26 -11.56 -10.01 2.93
N PRO A 27 -11.78 -9.81 4.23
CA PRO A 27 -11.42 -8.55 4.90
C PRO A 27 -9.93 -8.31 4.76
N ALA A 28 -9.52 -7.05 4.44
CA ALA A 28 -8.12 -6.64 4.45
C ALA A 28 -7.56 -6.90 5.86
N MET A 29 -6.46 -7.67 5.97
CA MET A 29 -5.83 -7.94 7.26
C MET A 29 -4.98 -6.73 7.67
N ALA A 30 -5.14 -6.29 8.92
CA ALA A 30 -4.28 -5.29 9.51
C ALA A 30 -2.88 -5.88 9.70
N SER A 31 -1.87 -5.10 9.35
CA SER A 31 -0.47 -5.42 9.53
C SER A 31 0.28 -4.17 10.00
N ASP A 32 1.58 -4.25 10.10
CA ASP A 32 2.44 -3.11 10.41
C ASP A 32 3.71 -3.14 9.56
N VAL A 33 4.40 -2.03 9.54
CA VAL A 33 5.75 -1.90 9.00
C VAL A 33 6.49 -0.82 9.77
N THR A 34 7.76 -1.03 10.05
CA THR A 34 8.61 -0.04 10.72
C THR A 34 9.63 0.53 9.73
N PHE A 35 9.57 1.84 9.53
CA PHE A 35 10.59 2.57 8.80
C PHE A 35 11.64 3.10 9.77
N THR A 36 12.90 2.87 9.46
CA THR A 36 14.02 3.46 10.20
C THR A 36 14.70 4.48 9.30
N ILE A 37 14.63 5.75 9.68
CA ILE A 37 15.19 6.86 8.89
C ILE A 37 16.16 7.66 9.75
N ARG A 38 17.35 7.90 9.18
CA ARG A 38 18.38 8.75 9.77
C ARG A 38 18.52 10.02 8.93
N ASN A 39 18.44 11.17 9.61
CA ASN A 39 18.79 12.45 9.01
C ASN A 39 20.29 12.68 9.10
N ASN A 40 21.01 12.54 7.98
CA ASN A 40 22.42 12.84 7.88
C ASN A 40 22.69 14.18 7.16
N HIS A 41 21.65 14.97 6.99
CA HIS A 41 21.73 16.33 6.47
C HIS A 41 21.94 17.32 7.62
N PRO A 42 22.68 18.42 7.42
CA PRO A 42 22.97 19.40 8.48
C PRO A 42 21.75 20.19 8.97
N ASN A 43 20.67 20.19 8.23
CA ASN A 43 19.42 20.83 8.63
C ASN A 43 18.39 19.80 9.08
N ALA A 44 17.42 20.24 9.88
CA ALA A 44 16.27 19.41 10.21
C ALA A 44 15.49 19.01 8.95
N VAL A 45 14.92 17.81 8.95
CA VAL A 45 14.08 17.29 7.86
C VAL A 45 12.70 16.92 8.37
N ARG A 46 11.74 17.01 7.46
CA ARG A 46 10.39 16.52 7.66
C ARG A 46 10.20 15.25 6.85
N VAL A 47 9.46 14.31 7.40
CA VAL A 47 9.20 13.01 6.76
C VAL A 47 7.72 12.71 6.79
N GLU A 48 7.19 12.27 5.69
CA GLU A 48 5.86 11.68 5.59
C GLU A 48 5.96 10.33 4.88
N LEU A 49 5.04 9.46 5.19
CA LEU A 49 4.93 8.14 4.60
C LEU A 49 3.58 8.04 3.88
N TYR A 50 3.60 7.61 2.63
CA TYR A 50 2.43 7.66 1.76
C TYR A 50 2.04 6.29 1.27
N SER A 51 0.77 5.93 1.44
CA SER A 51 0.20 4.77 0.76
C SER A 51 0.14 5.02 -0.74
N GLN A 52 0.53 4.01 -1.52
CA GLN A 52 0.35 4.04 -2.98
C GLN A 52 -0.96 3.38 -3.42
N ASP A 53 -1.64 2.68 -2.50
CA ASP A 53 -2.86 1.92 -2.78
C ASP A 53 -4.14 2.66 -2.36
N ARG A 54 -4.01 3.63 -1.47
CA ARG A 54 -5.12 4.45 -0.96
C ARG A 54 -4.64 5.86 -0.60
N SER A 55 -5.57 6.81 -0.48
CA SER A 55 -5.27 8.17 -0.06
C SER A 55 -5.05 8.24 1.46
N TYR A 56 -3.91 7.73 1.91
CA TYR A 56 -3.54 7.73 3.32
C TYR A 56 -2.09 8.16 3.50
N VAL A 57 -1.84 8.95 4.53
CA VAL A 57 -0.50 9.47 4.87
C VAL A 57 -0.25 9.31 6.37
N TRP A 58 0.96 8.94 6.74
CA TRP A 58 1.42 8.88 8.13
C TRP A 58 2.40 10.03 8.42
N PRO A 59 2.34 10.63 9.61
CA PRO A 59 1.52 10.25 10.78
C PRO A 59 0.06 10.68 10.68
N GLY A 60 -0.32 11.43 9.70
CA GLY A 60 -1.67 11.90 9.47
C GLY A 60 -1.69 13.08 8.49
N LYS A 61 -2.86 13.40 7.95
CA LYS A 61 -3.04 14.51 7.02
C LYS A 61 -2.65 15.84 7.67
N GLY A 62 -1.75 16.58 7.01
CA GLY A 62 -1.24 17.86 7.52
C GLY A 62 -0.26 17.72 8.68
N LYS A 63 0.26 16.52 8.93
CA LYS A 63 1.26 16.24 9.95
C LYS A 63 2.48 15.60 9.31
N ASP A 64 3.62 15.72 9.97
CA ASP A 64 4.86 15.09 9.55
C ASP A 64 5.68 14.63 10.76
N PHE A 65 6.67 13.79 10.52
CA PHE A 65 7.71 13.48 11.47
C PHE A 65 8.83 14.50 11.30
N TYR A 66 9.34 15.03 12.40
CA TYR A 66 10.42 15.99 12.39
C TYR A 66 11.68 15.34 12.95
N LEU A 67 12.77 15.36 12.18
CA LEU A 67 14.06 14.80 12.55
C LEU A 67 15.11 15.90 12.58
N ASP A 68 15.74 16.11 13.75
CA ASP A 68 16.90 16.98 13.87
C ASP A 68 18.12 16.42 13.12
N ASP A 69 19.13 17.27 12.93
CA ASP A 69 20.42 16.86 12.39
C ASP A 69 20.99 15.66 13.17
N GLY A 70 21.35 14.60 12.44
CA GLY A 70 21.92 13.37 12.98
C GLY A 70 20.91 12.45 13.68
N GLU A 71 19.64 12.83 13.80
CA GLU A 71 18.62 12.00 14.44
C GLU A 71 18.25 10.80 13.57
N ALA A 72 18.18 9.64 14.21
CA ALA A 72 17.57 8.46 13.64
C ALA A 72 16.25 8.18 14.36
N ARG A 73 15.22 7.83 13.61
CA ARG A 73 13.90 7.52 14.16
C ARG A 73 13.30 6.27 13.54
N GLU A 74 12.74 5.45 14.39
CA GLU A 74 11.88 4.35 14.00
C GLU A 74 10.43 4.81 13.99
N MET A 75 9.74 4.58 12.89
CA MET A 75 8.34 4.95 12.69
C MET A 75 7.55 3.68 12.39
N SER A 76 6.81 3.18 13.38
CA SER A 76 5.95 2.02 13.21
C SER A 76 4.57 2.46 12.74
N LEU A 77 4.14 1.92 11.63
CA LEU A 77 2.89 2.27 10.96
C LEU A 77 1.92 1.09 11.00
N ALA A 78 0.70 1.34 11.42
CA ALA A 78 -0.39 0.42 11.17
C ALA A 78 -0.83 0.56 9.69
N CYS A 79 -0.85 -0.52 8.96
CA CYS A 79 -1.13 -0.54 7.53
C CYS A 79 -1.93 -1.79 7.14
N GLU A 80 -2.39 -1.84 5.90
CA GLU A 80 -3.03 -3.02 5.34
C GLU A 80 -1.97 -3.98 4.81
N GLU A 81 -2.13 -5.28 5.03
CA GLU A 81 -1.19 -6.27 4.52
C GLU A 81 -1.06 -6.19 3.01
N GLY A 82 0.17 -6.11 2.52
CA GLY A 82 0.46 -5.95 1.09
C GLY A 82 0.41 -4.51 0.59
N GLU A 83 0.04 -3.56 1.42
CA GLU A 83 0.00 -2.14 1.06
C GLU A 83 1.41 -1.63 0.75
N GLN A 84 1.58 -0.95 -0.38
CA GLN A 84 2.83 -0.31 -0.75
C GLN A 84 2.91 1.08 -0.15
N ILE A 85 3.97 1.35 0.60
CA ILE A 85 4.19 2.61 1.31
C ILE A 85 5.53 3.20 0.89
N CYS A 86 5.52 4.46 0.47
CA CYS A 86 6.72 5.18 0.06
C CYS A 86 7.03 6.29 1.05
N TYR A 87 8.33 6.51 1.33
CA TYR A 87 8.74 7.65 2.13
C TYR A 87 9.00 8.88 1.25
N GLY A 88 8.61 10.04 1.76
CA GLY A 88 9.03 11.34 1.28
C GLY A 88 9.64 12.13 2.42
N ALA A 89 10.77 12.77 2.17
CA ALA A 89 11.45 13.61 3.13
C ALA A 89 11.93 14.89 2.46
N TRP A 90 11.97 15.98 3.19
CA TRP A 90 12.46 17.26 2.68
C TRP A 90 13.05 18.09 3.82
N VAL A 91 13.91 19.02 3.47
CA VAL A 91 14.51 19.95 4.43
C VAL A 91 13.44 20.88 4.99
N ASP A 92 13.40 21.04 6.30
CA ASP A 92 12.47 21.97 6.93
C ASP A 92 12.70 23.39 6.41
N GLY A 93 11.66 23.96 5.81
CA GLY A 93 11.71 25.28 5.17
C GLY A 93 12.24 25.31 3.74
N ASP A 94 12.63 24.17 3.18
CA ASP A 94 13.11 24.06 1.79
C ASP A 94 12.63 22.74 1.15
N GLU A 95 11.47 22.78 0.51
CA GLU A 95 10.86 21.62 -0.15
C GLU A 95 11.56 21.24 -1.48
N ASP A 96 12.45 22.08 -1.99
CA ASP A 96 13.23 21.80 -3.21
C ASP A 96 14.39 20.83 -2.92
N THR A 97 14.78 20.71 -1.67
CA THR A 97 15.75 19.71 -1.21
C THR A 97 15.00 18.55 -0.57
N TYR A 98 14.88 17.43 -1.29
CA TYR A 98 14.05 16.30 -0.88
C TYR A 98 14.69 14.95 -1.19
N TRP A 99 14.16 13.92 -0.56
CA TRP A 99 14.48 12.50 -0.77
C TRP A 99 13.18 11.70 -0.98
N GLY A 100 13.33 10.53 -1.56
CA GLY A 100 12.19 9.66 -1.80
C GLY A 100 11.20 10.26 -2.78
N VAL A 101 9.92 10.15 -2.45
CA VAL A 101 8.83 10.73 -3.25
C VAL A 101 8.58 12.21 -2.95
N GLY A 102 9.46 12.83 -2.15
CA GLY A 102 9.36 14.25 -1.80
C GLY A 102 8.11 14.62 -1.02
N PRO A 103 7.88 15.93 -0.82
CA PRO A 103 6.64 16.40 -0.20
C PRO A 103 5.43 16.08 -1.06
N ASN A 104 4.32 15.74 -0.44
CA ASN A 104 3.03 15.44 -1.08
C ASN A 104 3.04 14.26 -2.07
N ASN A 105 3.99 13.32 -1.93
CA ASN A 105 4.11 12.17 -2.84
C ASN A 105 4.19 12.60 -4.33
N ALA A 106 4.83 13.73 -4.58
CA ALA A 106 4.79 14.38 -5.89
C ALA A 106 5.85 13.86 -6.87
N GLU A 107 6.91 13.20 -6.36
CA GLU A 107 8.05 12.78 -7.15
C GLU A 107 8.08 11.27 -7.37
N SER A 108 8.60 10.84 -8.50
CA SER A 108 8.81 9.42 -8.78
C SER A 108 10.07 8.92 -8.10
N CYS A 109 9.97 7.76 -7.44
CA CYS A 109 11.12 7.13 -6.80
C CYS A 109 10.95 5.60 -6.80
N ASP A 110 11.90 4.88 -7.41
CA ASP A 110 11.78 3.42 -7.56
C ASP A 110 12.18 2.66 -6.29
N ASP A 111 13.11 3.19 -5.49
CA ASP A 111 13.70 2.50 -4.32
C ASP A 111 13.17 3.04 -2.97
N CYS A 112 12.07 3.77 -3.00
CA CYS A 112 11.55 4.48 -1.83
C CYS A 112 10.32 3.81 -1.22
N CYS A 113 9.93 2.67 -1.72
CA CYS A 113 8.68 2.02 -1.37
C CYS A 113 8.91 0.64 -0.76
N TYR A 114 8.13 0.33 0.26
CA TYR A 114 8.20 -0.92 1.01
C TYR A 114 6.80 -1.49 1.16
N VAL A 115 6.73 -2.81 1.21
CA VAL A 115 5.46 -3.52 1.37
C VAL A 115 5.16 -3.74 2.84
N CYS A 116 3.92 -3.49 3.25
CA CYS A 116 3.43 -3.77 4.61
C CYS A 116 3.28 -5.28 4.81
N GLU A 117 4.24 -5.91 5.49
CA GLU A 117 4.31 -7.35 5.72
C GLU A 117 4.72 -7.70 7.17
N GLY A 118 4.62 -6.77 8.10
CA GLY A 118 5.00 -6.98 9.50
C GLY A 118 6.51 -6.90 9.77
N GLY A 119 7.29 -6.33 8.86
CA GLY A 119 8.74 -6.20 8.97
C GLY A 119 9.22 -4.78 9.24
N SER A 120 10.54 -4.62 9.21
CA SER A 120 11.22 -3.33 9.31
C SER A 120 12.09 -3.10 8.10
N THR A 121 12.22 -1.84 7.68
CA THR A 121 13.19 -1.47 6.64
C THR A 121 14.60 -1.53 7.18
N GLU A 122 15.59 -1.64 6.30
CA GLU A 122 16.93 -1.23 6.65
C GLU A 122 16.95 0.26 6.96
N GLU A 123 18.02 0.75 7.61
CA GLU A 123 18.14 2.17 7.88
C GLU A 123 18.25 2.96 6.57
N ILE A 124 17.29 3.84 6.35
CA ILE A 124 17.28 4.78 5.23
C ILE A 124 18.03 6.03 5.67
N VAL A 125 19.11 6.36 4.99
CA VAL A 125 19.95 7.52 5.34
C VAL A 125 19.68 8.65 4.36
N LEU A 126 19.28 9.80 4.90
CA LEU A 126 19.06 11.03 4.13
C LEU A 126 20.40 11.78 4.08
N GLU A 127 21.15 11.58 3.01
CA GLU A 127 22.46 12.21 2.80
C GLU A 127 22.33 13.63 2.24
N GLU A 128 23.37 14.43 2.44
CA GLU A 128 23.47 15.78 1.87
C GLU A 128 23.55 15.79 0.33
#